data_e0a63ffc27e93512c13ef8127bd3aa77
#
_entry.id   e0a63ffc27e93512c13ef8127bd3aa77
#
_cell.length_a   1.000
_cell.length_b   1.000
_cell.length_c   1.000
_cell.angle_alpha   90.00
_cell.angle_beta   90.00
_cell.angle_gamma   90.00
#
_symmetry.space_group_name_H-M   'P 1'
#
loop_
_entity.id
_entity.type
_entity.pdbx_description
1 polymer ?
#
loop_
_entity_poly.entity_id
_entity_poly.type
_entity_poly.pdbx_seq_one_letter_code
_entity_poly.pdbx_strand_id
1 'polypeptide(L)'
;MEKRAIVLGADNLYRDKLETTIKSICAHNQNLKFYVFNDDIPKEWFYLMAKRLEKIDSKIVNIKVSSEILQKFSTPRKHIKYMT
;
A
#
# COMPACT_ATOMS: atom_id res chain seq x y z
N MET A 1 -19.50 6.70 -7.30
CA MET A 1 -18.50 6.07 -8.17
C MET A 1 -17.66 5.08 -7.38
N GLU A 2 -17.45 3.91 -7.92
CA GLU A 2 -16.65 2.91 -7.22
C GLU A 2 -15.19 3.31 -7.19
N LYS A 3 -14.54 3.00 -6.06
CA LYS A 3 -13.12 3.26 -5.92
C LYS A 3 -12.33 2.24 -6.72
N ARG A 4 -11.26 2.71 -7.36
CA ARG A 4 -10.36 1.84 -8.08
C ARG A 4 -9.45 1.14 -7.05
N ALA A 5 -9.40 -0.19 -7.09
CA ALA A 5 -8.62 -0.97 -6.15
C ALA A 5 -7.17 -1.13 -6.65
N ILE A 6 -6.23 -0.90 -5.75
CA ILE A 6 -4.80 -1.07 -6.03
C ILE A 6 -4.23 -1.97 -4.95
N VAL A 7 -3.59 -3.05 -5.34
CA VAL A 7 -3.01 -4.02 -4.42
C VAL A 7 -1.50 -3.86 -4.39
N LEU A 8 -0.96 -3.67 -3.19
CA LEU A 8 0.47 -3.48 -2.97
C LEU A 8 0.96 -4.48 -1.93
N GLY A 9 2.21 -4.92 -2.09
CA GLY A 9 2.84 -5.80 -1.11
C GLY A 9 4.22 -5.26 -0.75
N ALA A 10 4.49 -5.15 0.55
CA ALA A 10 5.78 -4.65 1.02
C ALA A 10 5.99 -5.02 2.47
N ASP A 11 7.27 -5.10 2.88
CA ASP A 11 7.60 -5.22 4.29
C ASP A 11 8.02 -3.85 4.84
N ASN A 12 8.31 -3.80 6.13
CA ASN A 12 8.64 -2.53 6.79
C ASN A 12 9.93 -1.89 6.27
N LEU A 13 10.86 -2.70 5.74
CA LEU A 13 12.10 -2.18 5.16
C LEU A 13 11.84 -1.35 3.91
N TYR A 14 10.75 -1.62 3.23
CA TYR A 14 10.39 -0.93 1.98
C TYR A 14 9.27 0.07 2.18
N ARG A 15 8.99 0.44 3.42
CA ARG A 15 7.91 1.36 3.76
C ARG A 15 8.05 2.71 3.04
N ASP A 16 9.26 3.25 2.99
CA ASP A 16 9.49 4.53 2.32
C ASP A 16 9.22 4.45 0.83
N LYS A 17 9.61 3.35 0.20
CA LYS A 17 9.34 3.13 -1.21
C LYS A 17 7.86 2.92 -1.46
N LEU A 18 7.18 2.24 -0.56
CA LEU A 18 5.74 2.06 -0.61
C LEU A 18 5.03 3.41 -0.56
N GLU A 19 5.46 4.26 0.36
CA GLU A 19 4.89 5.59 0.49
C GLU A 19 5.11 6.41 -0.78
N THR A 20 6.31 6.35 -1.34
CA THR A 20 6.63 7.04 -2.59
C THR A 20 5.76 6.55 -3.74
N THR A 21 5.56 5.23 -3.82
CA THR A 21 4.71 4.63 -4.84
C THR A 21 3.27 5.13 -4.72
N ILE A 22 2.74 5.13 -3.51
CA ILE A 22 1.38 5.62 -3.25
C ILE A 22 1.26 7.09 -3.64
N LYS A 23 2.23 7.91 -3.26
CA LYS A 23 2.22 9.32 -3.62
C LYS A 23 2.26 9.54 -5.13
N SER A 24 3.06 8.74 -5.83
CA SER A 24 3.15 8.83 -7.29
C SER A 24 1.83 8.49 -7.96
N ILE A 25 1.15 7.46 -7.47
CA ILE A 25 -0.15 7.07 -8.00
C ILE A 25 -1.18 8.16 -7.73
N CYS A 26 -1.15 8.73 -6.54
CA CYS A 26 -2.10 9.77 -6.12
C CYS A 26 -1.86 11.11 -6.82
N ALA A 27 -0.68 11.32 -7.36
CA ALA A 27 -0.36 12.56 -8.07
C ALA A 27 -1.25 12.78 -9.29
N HIS A 28 -1.74 11.69 -9.89
CA HIS A 28 -2.54 11.76 -11.10
C HIS A 28 -3.89 11.07 -10.97
N ASN A 29 -4.21 10.55 -9.79
CA ASN A 29 -5.44 9.80 -9.57
C ASN A 29 -6.04 10.14 -8.22
N GLN A 30 -7.34 9.95 -8.12
CA GLN A 30 -8.05 10.10 -6.85
C GLN A 30 -9.14 9.05 -6.78
N ASN A 31 -9.81 8.96 -5.68
CA ASN A 31 -10.89 7.99 -5.47
C ASN A 31 -10.36 6.56 -5.58
N LEU A 32 -9.28 6.29 -4.83
CA LEU A 32 -8.57 5.01 -4.86
C LEU A 32 -8.77 4.24 -3.56
N LYS A 33 -8.61 2.93 -3.63
CA LYS A 33 -8.60 2.09 -2.44
C LYS A 33 -7.37 1.19 -2.50
N PHE A 34 -6.45 1.43 -1.60
CA PHE A 34 -5.20 0.67 -1.53
C PHE A 34 -5.33 -0.49 -0.56
N TYR A 35 -4.97 -1.68 -1.02
CA TYR A 35 -4.85 -2.86 -0.17
C TYR A 35 -3.38 -3.17 -0.02
N VAL A 36 -2.86 -3.05 1.20
CA VAL A 36 -1.43 -3.24 1.44
C VAL A 36 -1.22 -4.52 2.22
N PHE A 37 -0.66 -5.51 1.55
CA PHE A 37 -0.28 -6.78 2.16
C PHE A 37 1.08 -6.61 2.79
N ASN A 38 1.18 -6.83 4.10
CA ASN A 38 2.41 -6.63 4.84
C ASN A 38 2.45 -7.53 6.06
N ASP A 39 3.63 -7.71 6.61
CA ASP A 39 3.85 -8.51 7.81
C ASP A 39 4.07 -7.63 9.03
N ASP A 40 4.87 -6.60 8.89
CA ASP A 40 5.40 -5.86 10.04
C ASP A 40 5.31 -4.33 9.95
N ILE A 41 4.55 -3.79 9.02
CA ILE A 41 4.39 -2.33 8.95
C ILE A 41 3.50 -1.87 10.11
N PRO A 42 3.93 -0.88 10.91
CA PRO A 42 3.14 -0.42 12.06
C PRO A 42 1.79 0.17 11.69
N LYS A 43 0.82 0.00 12.58
CA LYS A 43 -0.52 0.56 12.39
C LYS A 43 -0.49 2.07 12.27
N GLU A 44 0.42 2.72 12.96
CA GLU A 44 0.57 4.17 12.96
C GLU A 44 0.84 4.71 11.56
N TRP A 45 1.63 3.97 10.79
CA TRP A 45 1.90 4.36 9.42
C TRP A 45 0.63 4.36 8.58
N PHE A 46 -0.20 3.32 8.74
CA PHE A 46 -1.46 3.22 8.01
C PHE A 46 -2.42 4.33 8.42
N TYR A 47 -2.43 4.67 9.70
CA TYR A 47 -3.28 5.73 10.21
C TYR A 47 -2.91 7.08 9.58
N LEU A 48 -1.62 7.37 9.52
CA LEU A 48 -1.13 8.61 8.91
C LEU A 48 -1.42 8.66 7.42
N MET A 49 -1.22 7.53 6.73
CA MET A 49 -1.51 7.47 5.31
C MET A 49 -3.01 7.63 5.03
N ALA A 50 -3.85 7.04 5.88
CA ALA A 50 -5.29 7.16 5.73
C ALA A 50 -5.74 8.61 5.80
N LYS A 51 -5.16 9.38 6.73
CA LYS A 51 -5.48 10.80 6.85
C LYS A 51 -5.10 11.59 5.61
N ARG A 52 -3.95 11.28 5.03
CA ARG A 52 -3.50 11.95 3.81
C ARG A 52 -4.38 11.61 2.63
N LEU A 53 -4.81 10.34 2.56
CA LEU A 53 -5.61 9.86 1.44
C LEU A 53 -7.06 10.37 1.48
N GLU A 54 -7.55 10.73 2.64
CA GLU A 54 -8.88 11.32 2.74
C GLU A 54 -9.03 12.57 1.87
N LYS A 55 -7.97 13.33 1.71
CA LYS A 55 -7.98 14.57 0.93
C LYS A 55 -8.25 14.34 -0.55
N ILE A 56 -8.02 13.14 -1.02
CA ILE A 56 -8.28 12.77 -2.42
C ILE A 56 -9.33 11.66 -2.51
N ASP A 57 -10.17 11.59 -1.48
CA ASP A 57 -11.29 10.65 -1.43
C ASP A 57 -10.83 9.19 -1.61
N SER A 58 -9.69 8.86 -1.01
CA SER A 58 -9.07 7.55 -1.12
C SER A 58 -8.92 6.89 0.24
N LYS A 59 -8.75 5.58 0.22
CA LYS A 59 -8.63 4.78 1.45
C LYS A 59 -7.46 3.82 1.36
N ILE A 60 -7.00 3.36 2.52
CA ILE A 60 -5.94 2.36 2.61
C ILE A 60 -6.38 1.27 3.60
N VAL A 61 -6.14 0.03 3.23
CA VAL A 61 -6.49 -1.14 4.04
C VAL A 61 -5.22 -1.88 4.42
N ASN A 62 -5.03 -2.11 5.70
CA ASN A 62 -3.89 -2.85 6.24
C ASN A 62 -4.26 -4.33 6.31
N ILE A 63 -3.59 -5.14 5.49
CA ILE A 63 -3.81 -6.58 5.49
C ILE A 63 -2.54 -7.28 5.95
N LYS A 64 -2.59 -7.85 7.15
CA LYS A 64 -1.45 -8.57 7.69
C LYS A 64 -1.41 -10.00 7.13
N VAL A 65 -0.25 -10.40 6.63
CA VAL A 65 -0.02 -11.74 6.11
C VAL A 65 1.30 -12.24 6.64
N SER A 66 1.51 -13.55 6.59
CA SER A 66 2.79 -14.10 7.01
C SER A 66 3.89 -13.69 6.04
N SER A 67 5.13 -13.66 6.51
CA SER A 67 6.26 -13.32 5.64
C SER A 67 6.40 -14.27 4.47
N GLU A 68 6.02 -15.53 4.63
CA GLU A 68 6.04 -16.50 3.53
C GLU A 68 5.09 -16.09 2.41
N ILE A 69 3.87 -15.68 2.78
CA ILE A 69 2.88 -15.24 1.80
C ILE A 69 3.35 -13.94 1.15
N LEU A 70 3.92 -13.06 1.94
CA LEU A 70 4.43 -11.79 1.44
C LEU A 70 5.52 -11.98 0.40
N GLN A 71 6.41 -12.96 0.62
CA GLN A 71 7.46 -13.28 -0.33
C GLN A 71 6.94 -13.76 -1.67
N LYS A 72 5.76 -14.37 -1.68
CA LYS A 72 5.12 -14.78 -2.94
C LYS A 72 4.61 -13.60 -3.74
N PHE A 73 4.25 -12.52 -3.06
CA PHE A 73 3.84 -11.28 -3.74
C PHE A 73 5.03 -10.48 -4.20
N SER A 74 6.14 -10.56 -3.45
CA SER A 74 7.34 -9.82 -3.75
C SER A 74 8.28 -10.65 -4.62
N THR A 75 9.03 -10.00 -5.49
CA THR A 75 10.11 -10.69 -6.19
C THR A 75 11.22 -10.98 -5.19
N PRO A 76 12.15 -11.90 -5.52
CA PRO A 76 13.33 -12.13 -4.66
C PRO A 76 14.13 -10.86 -4.37
N ARG A 77 13.96 -9.83 -5.17
CA ARG A 77 14.64 -8.56 -4.98
C ARG A 77 13.86 -7.61 -4.08
N LYS A 78 12.76 -8.06 -3.54
CA LYS A 78 11.91 -7.30 -2.64
C LYS A 78 11.42 -5.98 -3.23
N HIS A 79 10.96 -6.05 -4.44
CA HIS A 79 10.33 -4.90 -5.06
C HIS A 79 8.92 -4.72 -4.53
N ILE A 80 8.46 -3.49 -4.51
CA ILE A 80 7.05 -3.22 -4.28
C ILE A 80 6.30 -3.61 -5.54
N LYS A 81 5.30 -4.47 -5.38
CA LYS A 81 4.43 -4.86 -6.48
C LYS A 81 3.06 -4.24 -6.28
N TYR A 82 2.43 -3.86 -7.36
CA TYR A 82 1.04 -3.44 -7.30
C TYR A 82 0.30 -3.97 -8.53
N MET A 83 -1.00 -4.19 -8.33
CA MET A 83 -1.89 -4.63 -9.39
C MET A 83 -3.17 -3.80 -9.30
N THR A 84 -3.73 -3.50 -10.42
CA THR A 84 -4.97 -2.73 -10.46
C THR A 84 -6.11 -3.55 -11.04
#